data_079a98eab7788c23fd4a54bdf13bcf58
#
_entry.id   079a98eab7788c23fd4a54bdf13bcf58
#
_cell.length_a   1.000
_cell.length_b   1.000
_cell.length_c   1.000
_cell.angle_alpha   90.00
_cell.angle_beta   90.00
_cell.angle_gamma   90.00
#
_symmetry.space_group_name_H-M   'P 1'
#
loop_
_entity.id
_entity.type
_entity.pdbx_description
1 polymer ?
#
loop_
_entity_poly.entity_id
_entity_poly.type
_entity_poly.pdbx_seq_one_letter_code
_entity_poly.pdbx_strand_id
1 'polypeptide(L)'
;GSDFEPSRRVMADDRLQVVASVEEVVADAAADEGLTPDGAMVYETFLTKQRTDTDRHWWVQAENVVGHINLYQYFDDEVALQKAFRCWEFIKKNLIDPQNGEWYWSIRADGTVNTGDDKAGFWKCPYHNGRMCMEIMERFS
;
A
#
# COMPACT_ATOMS: atom_id res chain seq x y z
N GLY A 1 22.35 20.97 17.01
CA GLY A 1 22.08 19.70 16.43
C GLY A 1 21.49 18.80 17.49
N SER A 2 20.21 18.45 17.40
CA SER A 2 19.62 17.43 18.24
C SER A 2 19.90 16.09 17.57
N ASP A 3 20.79 15.30 18.16
CA ASP A 3 21.03 13.93 17.76
C ASP A 3 19.74 13.13 18.04
N PHE A 4 19.00 12.89 16.98
CA PHE A 4 17.88 11.96 17.01
C PHE A 4 18.48 10.54 17.03
N GLU A 5 18.55 9.93 18.22
CA GLU A 5 18.85 8.51 18.36
C GLU A 5 17.58 7.68 18.24
N PRO A 6 17.31 7.04 17.10
CA PRO A 6 16.12 6.19 16.92
C PRO A 6 16.08 5.03 17.92
N SER A 7 17.25 4.54 18.34
CA SER A 7 17.40 3.44 19.28
C SER A 7 16.83 3.69 20.68
N ARG A 8 16.75 4.93 21.14
CA ARG A 8 16.23 5.25 22.48
C ARG A 8 14.71 5.16 22.60
N ARG A 9 13.96 5.39 21.51
CA ARG A 9 12.49 5.27 21.52
C ARG A 9 12.03 3.83 21.41
N VAL A 10 12.75 3.01 20.68
CA VAL A 10 12.41 1.59 20.47
C VAL A 10 12.70 0.77 21.74
N MET A 11 13.75 1.13 22.53
CA MET A 11 14.09 0.42 23.77
C MET A 11 13.20 0.79 24.98
N ALA A 12 12.35 1.79 24.87
CA ALA A 12 11.49 2.24 25.97
C ALA A 12 10.14 1.51 26.05
N ASP A 13 9.74 0.77 25.01
CA ASP A 13 8.46 0.08 24.98
C ASP A 13 8.56 -1.23 24.18
N ASP A 14 8.71 -2.35 24.90
CA ASP A 14 8.76 -3.71 24.33
C ASP A 14 7.51 -4.04 23.47
N ARG A 15 6.38 -3.40 23.75
CA ARG A 15 5.14 -3.59 22.99
C ARG A 15 5.24 -2.95 21.61
N LEU A 16 5.84 -1.76 21.49
CA LEU A 16 6.09 -1.11 20.21
C LEU A 16 7.07 -1.91 19.35
N GLN A 17 8.10 -2.52 19.96
CA GLN A 17 9.01 -3.41 19.24
C GLN A 17 8.32 -4.66 18.70
N VAL A 18 7.44 -5.27 19.49
CA VAL A 18 6.68 -6.47 19.06
C VAL A 18 5.72 -6.11 17.93
N VAL A 19 5.00 -5.01 18.03
CA VAL A 19 4.09 -4.54 16.97
C VAL A 19 4.87 -4.20 15.70
N ALA A 20 5.98 -3.47 15.81
CA ALA A 20 6.83 -3.14 14.67
C ALA A 20 7.38 -4.40 13.98
N SER A 21 7.85 -5.40 14.75
CA SER A 21 8.34 -6.67 14.20
C SER A 21 7.25 -7.47 13.49
N VAL A 22 6.02 -7.45 14.00
CA VAL A 22 4.88 -8.13 13.35
C VAL A 22 4.50 -7.42 12.05
N GLU A 23 4.46 -6.10 12.05
CA GLU A 23 4.17 -5.31 10.84
C GLU A 23 5.22 -5.53 9.76
N GLU A 24 6.51 -5.60 10.13
CA GLU A 24 7.60 -5.91 9.21
C GLU A 24 7.42 -7.29 8.56
N VAL A 25 7.21 -8.33 9.36
CA VAL A 25 7.01 -9.70 8.88
C VAL A 25 5.78 -9.81 7.97
N VAL A 26 4.67 -9.16 8.34
CA VAL A 26 3.45 -9.17 7.54
C VAL A 26 3.64 -8.41 6.23
N ALA A 27 4.33 -7.27 6.26
CA ALA A 27 4.60 -6.49 5.06
C ALA A 27 5.57 -7.21 4.12
N ASP A 28 6.62 -7.86 4.63
CA ASP A 28 7.54 -8.66 3.82
C ASP A 28 6.85 -9.87 3.19
N ALA A 29 6.05 -10.60 3.95
CA ALA A 29 5.26 -11.72 3.42
C ALA A 29 4.28 -11.27 2.34
N ALA A 30 3.57 -10.16 2.55
CA ALA A 30 2.68 -9.58 1.56
C ALA A 30 3.44 -9.09 0.31
N ALA A 31 4.63 -8.53 0.49
CA ALA A 31 5.46 -8.06 -0.61
C ALA A 31 6.00 -9.21 -1.47
N ASP A 32 6.38 -10.33 -0.86
CA ASP A 32 6.94 -11.48 -1.58
C ASP A 32 5.88 -12.28 -2.35
N GLU A 33 4.66 -12.37 -1.81
CA GLU A 33 3.60 -13.19 -2.38
C GLU A 33 2.57 -12.40 -3.22
N GLY A 34 2.43 -11.12 -2.96
CA GLY A 34 1.36 -10.29 -3.51
C GLY A 34 1.78 -9.23 -4.50
N LEU A 35 3.07 -8.85 -4.58
CA LEU A 35 3.51 -7.79 -5.49
C LEU A 35 3.68 -8.30 -6.92
N THR A 36 3.13 -7.55 -7.85
CA THR A 36 3.31 -7.75 -9.29
C THR A 36 4.54 -6.99 -9.80
N PRO A 37 5.11 -7.37 -10.97
CA PRO A 37 6.31 -6.70 -11.51
C PRO A 37 6.15 -5.20 -11.78
N ASP A 38 4.93 -4.73 -11.98
CA ASP A 38 4.59 -3.31 -12.15
C ASP A 38 4.41 -2.55 -10.82
N GLY A 39 4.65 -3.23 -9.69
CA GLY A 39 4.63 -2.65 -8.35
C GLY A 39 3.25 -2.62 -7.68
N ALA A 40 2.22 -3.13 -8.36
CA ALA A 40 0.90 -3.28 -7.76
C ALA A 40 0.83 -4.50 -6.84
N MET A 41 -0.19 -4.57 -6.00
CA MET A 41 -0.48 -5.71 -5.15
C MET A 41 -1.79 -6.39 -5.58
N VAL A 42 -1.79 -7.71 -5.66
CA VAL A 42 -2.99 -8.50 -5.94
C VAL A 42 -3.98 -8.42 -4.78
N TYR A 43 -5.25 -8.67 -5.08
CA TYR A 43 -6.31 -8.52 -4.08
C TYR A 43 -6.24 -9.56 -2.98
N GLU A 44 -6.16 -10.84 -3.33
CA GLU A 44 -6.23 -11.93 -2.36
C GLU A 44 -5.56 -13.21 -2.89
N THR A 45 -4.84 -13.88 -2.01
CA THR A 45 -4.31 -15.23 -2.28
C THR A 45 -4.93 -16.23 -1.32
N PHE A 46 -5.64 -17.22 -1.86
CA PHE A 46 -6.25 -18.31 -1.12
C PHE A 46 -5.28 -19.49 -1.01
N LEU A 47 -4.49 -19.55 0.04
CA LEU A 47 -3.47 -20.58 0.26
C LEU A 47 -4.05 -22.00 0.22
N THR A 48 -5.23 -22.20 0.80
CA THR A 48 -5.90 -23.50 0.84
C THR A 48 -6.51 -23.92 -0.48
N LYS A 49 -6.83 -22.99 -1.37
CA LYS A 49 -7.45 -23.24 -2.68
C LYS A 49 -6.49 -23.13 -3.83
N GLN A 50 -5.22 -22.79 -3.56
CA GLN A 50 -4.19 -22.49 -4.58
C GLN A 50 -4.72 -21.54 -5.67
N ARG A 51 -5.50 -20.55 -5.26
CA ARG A 51 -6.11 -19.56 -6.13
C ARG A 51 -5.72 -18.17 -5.64
N THR A 52 -5.33 -17.31 -6.58
CA THR A 52 -5.08 -15.89 -6.34
C THR A 52 -6.11 -15.07 -7.11
N ASP A 53 -6.73 -14.11 -6.44
CA ASP A 53 -7.46 -13.06 -7.11
C ASP A 53 -6.45 -11.98 -7.49
N THR A 54 -6.16 -11.90 -8.78
CA THR A 54 -5.11 -11.05 -9.34
C THR A 54 -5.58 -9.66 -9.72
N ASP A 55 -6.83 -9.31 -9.44
CA ASP A 55 -7.32 -7.95 -9.60
C ASP A 55 -6.60 -7.01 -8.63
N ARG A 56 -6.25 -5.83 -9.11
CA ARG A 56 -5.57 -4.80 -8.31
C ARG A 56 -6.59 -3.79 -7.83
N HIS A 57 -7.14 -4.05 -6.64
CA HIS A 57 -8.15 -3.21 -6.03
C HIS A 57 -7.57 -1.90 -5.51
N TRP A 58 -8.31 -0.82 -5.65
CA TRP A 58 -7.96 0.55 -5.30
C TRP A 58 -7.46 0.71 -3.85
N TRP A 59 -8.18 0.14 -2.89
CA TRP A 59 -7.85 0.26 -1.48
C TRP A 59 -6.59 -0.52 -1.12
N VAL A 60 -6.38 -1.68 -1.74
CA VAL A 60 -5.16 -2.50 -1.54
C VAL A 60 -3.93 -1.71 -1.97
N GLN A 61 -4.00 -1.00 -3.10
CA GLN A 61 -2.88 -0.18 -3.56
C GLN A 61 -2.61 1.01 -2.64
N ALA A 62 -3.65 1.66 -2.12
CA ALA A 62 -3.50 2.74 -1.16
C ALA A 62 -2.80 2.25 0.13
N GLU A 63 -3.25 1.12 0.68
CA GLU A 63 -2.64 0.53 1.88
C GLU A 63 -1.21 0.01 1.60
N ASN A 64 -0.96 -0.52 0.41
CA ASN A 64 0.38 -0.93 -0.02
C ASN A 64 1.37 0.24 0.00
N VAL A 65 1.00 1.40 -0.51
CA VAL A 65 1.85 2.61 -0.43
C VAL A 65 2.12 2.99 1.01
N VAL A 66 1.08 3.09 1.86
CA VAL A 66 1.24 3.48 3.28
C VAL A 66 2.11 2.47 4.03
N GLY A 67 1.89 1.16 3.83
CA GLY A 67 2.66 0.10 4.46
C GLY A 67 4.15 0.17 4.13
N HIS A 68 4.51 0.35 2.87
CA HIS A 68 5.91 0.48 2.46
C HIS A 68 6.55 1.79 2.94
N ILE A 69 5.80 2.88 3.02
CA ILE A 69 6.29 4.12 3.64
C ILE A 69 6.52 3.92 5.15
N ASN A 70 5.70 3.14 5.84
CA ASN A 70 5.95 2.79 7.24
C ASN A 70 7.28 2.02 7.40
N LEU A 71 7.52 1.01 6.55
CA LEU A 71 8.80 0.27 6.58
C LEU A 71 10.00 1.19 6.37
N TYR A 72 9.90 2.10 5.40
CA TYR A 72 10.96 3.09 5.19
C TYR A 72 11.19 3.97 6.43
N GLN A 73 10.13 4.52 7.01
CA GLN A 73 10.26 5.48 8.11
C GLN A 73 10.62 4.86 9.45
N TYR A 74 10.19 3.62 9.72
CA TYR A 74 10.46 2.97 11.00
C TYR A 74 11.71 2.09 10.99
N PHE A 75 12.10 1.57 9.82
CA PHE A 75 13.21 0.60 9.69
C PHE A 75 14.30 1.05 8.73
N ASP A 76 14.20 2.26 8.17
CA ASP A 76 15.19 2.80 7.20
C ASP A 76 15.30 1.94 5.92
N ASP A 77 14.18 1.27 5.55
CA ASP A 77 14.13 0.37 4.39
C ASP A 77 13.96 1.15 3.08
N GLU A 78 15.09 1.43 2.43
CA GLU A 78 15.13 2.09 1.12
C GLU A 78 14.47 1.26 0.00
N VAL A 79 14.44 -0.07 0.13
CA VAL A 79 13.78 -0.94 -0.84
C VAL A 79 12.26 -0.79 -0.73
N ALA A 80 11.75 -0.69 0.49
CA ALA A 80 10.33 -0.40 0.71
C ALA A 80 9.94 0.97 0.13
N LEU A 81 10.76 2.00 0.25
CA LEU A 81 10.52 3.29 -0.38
C LEU A 81 10.38 3.15 -1.91
N GLN A 82 11.26 2.38 -2.55
CA GLN A 82 11.17 2.12 -3.99
C GLN A 82 9.89 1.33 -4.37
N LYS A 83 9.47 0.38 -3.54
CA LYS A 83 8.21 -0.34 -3.73
C LYS A 83 7.00 0.61 -3.63
N ALA A 84 6.99 1.52 -2.64
CA ALA A 84 5.96 2.54 -2.51
C ALA A 84 5.85 3.43 -3.77
N PHE A 85 6.99 3.90 -4.29
CA PHE A 85 7.01 4.70 -5.52
C PHE A 85 6.51 3.93 -6.74
N ARG A 86 6.88 2.67 -6.91
CA ARG A 86 6.37 1.84 -8.03
C ARG A 86 4.85 1.68 -7.94
N CYS A 87 4.33 1.40 -6.75
CA CYS A 87 2.89 1.31 -6.53
C CYS A 87 2.19 2.64 -6.84
N TRP A 88 2.76 3.76 -6.44
CA TRP A 88 2.23 5.07 -6.76
C TRP A 88 2.22 5.37 -8.27
N GLU A 89 3.26 4.98 -9.00
CA GLU A 89 3.26 5.09 -10.46
C GLU A 89 2.17 4.23 -11.10
N PHE A 90 1.96 3.00 -10.61
CA PHE A 90 0.84 2.16 -11.04
C PHE A 90 -0.51 2.83 -10.80
N ILE A 91 -0.73 3.38 -9.61
CA ILE A 91 -1.96 4.10 -9.25
C ILE A 91 -2.22 5.25 -10.20
N LYS A 92 -1.23 6.13 -10.40
CA LYS A 92 -1.36 7.28 -11.29
C LYS A 92 -1.69 6.89 -12.72
N LYS A 93 -1.06 5.83 -13.20
CA LYS A 93 -1.19 5.40 -14.59
C LYS A 93 -2.50 4.67 -14.87
N ASN A 94 -3.00 3.89 -13.91
CA ASN A 94 -4.05 2.91 -14.17
C ASN A 94 -5.32 3.13 -13.35
N LEU A 95 -5.21 3.52 -12.07
CA LEU A 95 -6.35 3.60 -11.17
C LEU A 95 -7.04 4.97 -11.17
N ILE A 96 -6.29 6.06 -11.31
CA ILE A 96 -6.87 7.40 -11.34
C ILE A 96 -7.58 7.62 -12.66
N ASP A 97 -8.87 8.04 -12.61
CA ASP A 97 -9.58 8.48 -13.82
C ASP A 97 -9.22 9.94 -14.12
N PRO A 98 -8.44 10.21 -15.18
CA PRO A 98 -7.99 11.56 -15.47
C PRO A 98 -9.08 12.46 -16.04
N GLN A 99 -10.22 11.91 -16.48
CA GLN A 99 -11.29 12.67 -17.11
C GLN A 99 -12.38 13.05 -16.12
N ASN A 100 -12.78 12.12 -15.25
CA ASN A 100 -13.92 12.31 -14.37
C ASN A 100 -13.54 12.33 -12.87
N GLY A 101 -12.25 12.22 -12.57
CA GLY A 101 -11.76 12.12 -11.20
C GLY A 101 -12.07 10.79 -10.53
N GLU A 102 -11.67 10.68 -9.25
CA GLU A 102 -11.75 9.47 -8.44
C GLU A 102 -10.92 8.30 -9.04
N TRP A 103 -10.76 7.27 -8.26
CA TRP A 103 -10.08 6.05 -8.68
C TRP A 103 -11.09 5.01 -9.15
N TYR A 104 -10.73 4.21 -10.14
CA TYR A 104 -11.51 3.02 -10.51
C TYR A 104 -11.52 2.01 -9.37
N TRP A 105 -12.49 1.10 -9.37
CA TRP A 105 -12.60 0.06 -8.35
C TRP A 105 -11.39 -0.88 -8.36
N SER A 106 -11.03 -1.38 -9.52
CA SER A 106 -9.86 -2.23 -9.71
C SER A 106 -9.36 -2.20 -11.15
N ILE A 107 -8.14 -2.67 -11.33
CA ILE A 107 -7.56 -3.04 -12.62
C ILE A 107 -7.52 -4.56 -12.68
N ARG A 108 -8.08 -5.15 -13.72
CA ARG A 108 -8.08 -6.60 -13.90
C ARG A 108 -6.68 -7.14 -14.19
N ALA A 109 -6.52 -8.46 -14.10
CA ALA A 109 -5.26 -9.14 -14.36
C ALA A 109 -4.67 -8.83 -15.76
N ASP A 110 -5.53 -8.64 -16.75
CA ASP A 110 -5.16 -8.30 -18.13
C ASP A 110 -4.82 -6.81 -18.34
N GLY A 111 -4.87 -6.00 -17.28
CA GLY A 111 -4.60 -4.56 -17.32
C GLY A 111 -5.80 -3.70 -17.68
N THR A 112 -6.97 -4.28 -17.92
CA THR A 112 -8.18 -3.50 -18.21
C THR A 112 -8.83 -2.94 -16.94
N VAL A 113 -9.48 -1.79 -17.09
CA VAL A 113 -10.25 -1.17 -16.01
C VAL A 113 -11.50 -2.01 -15.72
N ASN A 114 -11.77 -2.26 -14.45
CA ASN A 114 -13.04 -2.82 -14.02
C ASN A 114 -14.13 -1.73 -14.11
N THR A 115 -14.98 -1.84 -15.10
CA THR A 115 -16.11 -0.93 -15.33
C THR A 115 -17.42 -1.49 -14.79
N GLY A 116 -17.41 -2.68 -14.19
CA GLY A 116 -18.59 -3.33 -13.61
C GLY A 116 -18.94 -2.83 -12.20
N ASP A 117 -17.97 -2.24 -11.52
CA ASP A 117 -18.14 -1.70 -10.18
C ASP A 117 -18.05 -0.17 -10.18
N ASP A 118 -18.83 0.46 -9.30
CA ASP A 118 -18.92 1.91 -9.19
C ASP A 118 -17.62 2.51 -8.63
N LYS A 119 -17.21 3.65 -9.16
CA LYS A 119 -16.08 4.43 -8.61
C LYS A 119 -16.42 5.06 -7.24
N ALA A 120 -17.66 5.29 -6.95
CA ALA A 120 -18.16 5.75 -5.66
C ALA A 120 -19.52 5.11 -5.39
N GLY A 121 -19.72 4.59 -4.18
CA GLY A 121 -20.94 3.88 -3.85
C GLY A 121 -20.94 3.41 -2.40
N PHE A 122 -21.85 2.49 -2.09
CA PHE A 122 -22.04 2.02 -0.72
C PHE A 122 -20.76 1.43 -0.10
N TRP A 123 -19.95 0.71 -0.90
CA TRP A 123 -18.73 0.04 -0.44
C TRP A 123 -17.46 0.79 -0.81
N LYS A 124 -17.54 1.88 -1.55
CA LYS A 124 -16.39 2.65 -1.98
C LYS A 124 -16.62 4.14 -1.74
N CYS A 125 -15.85 4.66 -0.81
CA CYS A 125 -15.73 6.09 -0.53
C CYS A 125 -14.22 6.46 -0.54
N PRO A 126 -13.87 7.74 -0.59
CA PRO A 126 -12.47 8.18 -0.68
C PRO A 126 -11.69 8.02 0.64
N TYR A 127 -12.02 7.02 1.46
CA TYR A 127 -11.35 6.81 2.75
C TYR A 127 -9.90 6.37 2.56
N HIS A 128 -9.66 5.25 1.88
CA HIS A 128 -8.29 4.71 1.77
C HIS A 128 -7.37 5.60 0.92
N ASN A 129 -7.82 6.01 -0.26
CA ASN A 129 -7.04 6.89 -1.14
C ASN A 129 -6.87 8.29 -0.54
N GLY A 130 -7.91 8.87 0.04
CA GLY A 130 -7.82 10.16 0.73
C GLY A 130 -6.90 10.11 1.95
N ARG A 131 -7.02 9.07 2.78
CA ARG A 131 -6.12 8.86 3.93
C ARG A 131 -4.67 8.72 3.47
N MET A 132 -4.41 7.86 2.49
CA MET A 132 -3.06 7.72 1.93
C MET A 132 -2.48 9.07 1.50
N CYS A 133 -3.21 9.85 0.72
CA CYS A 133 -2.74 11.15 0.24
C CYS A 133 -2.45 12.11 1.42
N MET A 134 -3.33 12.21 2.39
CA MET A 134 -3.14 13.07 3.56
C MET A 134 -1.94 12.65 4.40
N GLU A 135 -1.80 11.35 4.69
CA GLU A 135 -0.67 10.82 5.45
C GLU A 135 0.68 11.07 4.73
N ILE A 136 0.75 10.85 3.43
CA ILE A 136 1.97 11.08 2.67
C ILE A 136 2.32 12.57 2.64
N MET A 137 1.35 13.44 2.44
CA MET A 137 1.58 14.89 2.48
C MET A 137 2.08 15.36 3.85
N GLU A 138 1.49 14.86 4.94
CA GLU A 138 1.89 15.22 6.30
C GLU A 138 3.30 14.74 6.64
N ARG A 139 3.66 13.52 6.21
CA ARG A 139 4.94 12.88 6.54
C ARG A 139 6.14 13.46 5.77
N PHE A 140 5.90 14.05 4.60
CA PHE A 140 6.95 14.58 3.72
C PHE A 140 6.87 16.09 3.51
N SER A 141 6.06 16.79 4.29
CA SER A 141 5.97 18.27 4.28
C SER A 141 7.01 18.98 5.14
#